data_2d0b6a3599268415085485b2db150b8d
#
_entry.id   2d0b6a3599268415085485b2db150b8d
#
_cell.length_a   1.000
_cell.length_b   1.000
_cell.length_c   1.000
_cell.angle_alpha   90.00
_cell.angle_beta   90.00
_cell.angle_gamma   90.00
#
_symmetry.space_group_name_H-M   'P 1'
#
loop_
_entity.id
_entity.type
_entity.pdbx_description
1 polymer ?
#
loop_
_entity_poly.entity_id
_entity_poly.type
_entity_poly.pdbx_seq_one_letter_code
_entity_poly.pdbx_strand_id
1 'polypeptide(L)'
;RVVTDMFEPGSTFKIVAVSGALNERVVRLSDRFNCENGRFYYAGKVLNDHHAYSELSVEEIITKSSNIGTAKVAMRLGAHRLHRYISQLGFGVKTGVSLPGEVAGILHPIGKWNKLSISRVPMGHEIAATPIQLVLAMSAVANGGSLMRPMLVDKLTDRDGNVVVDYPNS
;
A
#
# COMPACT_ATOMS: atom_id res chain seq x y z
N ARG A 1 -7.12 8.37 -17.16
CA ARG A 1 -5.88 8.45 -16.36
C ARG A 1 -5.98 7.71 -15.03
N VAL A 2 -7.07 7.84 -14.27
CA VAL A 2 -7.17 7.18 -12.96
C VAL A 2 -7.08 5.65 -13.01
N VAL A 3 -7.35 5.02 -14.14
CA VAL A 3 -7.30 3.56 -14.37
C VAL A 3 -6.24 3.13 -15.39
N THR A 4 -5.67 4.08 -16.15
CA THR A 4 -4.76 3.81 -17.27
C THR A 4 -3.30 4.14 -16.97
N ASP A 5 -3.05 5.14 -16.10
CA ASP A 5 -1.70 5.61 -15.82
C ASP A 5 -1.16 4.90 -14.58
N MET A 6 0.03 4.35 -14.69
CA MET A 6 0.74 3.67 -13.60
C MET A 6 1.92 4.52 -13.14
N PHE A 7 2.19 4.53 -11.84
CA PHE A 7 3.35 5.20 -11.26
C PHE A 7 3.81 4.50 -9.99
N GLU A 8 5.04 4.74 -9.58
CA GLU A 8 5.55 4.31 -8.29
C GLU A 8 4.88 5.14 -7.18
N PRO A 9 4.10 4.54 -6.27
CA PRO A 9 3.29 5.29 -5.31
C PRO A 9 4.10 6.06 -4.25
N GLY A 10 5.38 5.76 -4.11
CA GLY A 10 6.24 6.44 -3.15
C GLY A 10 5.74 6.29 -1.71
N SER A 11 5.93 7.33 -0.90
CA SER A 11 5.66 7.30 0.55
C SER A 11 4.21 7.03 0.94
N THR A 12 3.25 7.22 0.06
CA THR A 12 1.86 6.84 0.33
C THR A 12 1.70 5.34 0.53
N PHE A 13 2.61 4.56 -0.03
CA PHE A 13 2.59 3.10 0.06
C PHE A 13 3.04 2.55 1.43
N LYS A 14 3.71 3.35 2.26
CA LYS A 14 4.20 2.94 3.59
C LYS A 14 3.11 2.37 4.50
N ILE A 15 1.88 2.86 4.32
CA ILE A 15 0.73 2.40 5.10
C ILE A 15 0.48 0.89 4.91
N VAL A 16 0.78 0.33 3.74
CA VAL A 16 0.59 -1.10 3.46
C VAL A 16 1.47 -1.96 4.37
N ALA A 17 2.76 -1.61 4.48
CA ALA A 17 3.69 -2.34 5.33
C ALA A 17 3.36 -2.19 6.81
N VAL A 18 3.01 -0.97 7.25
CA VAL A 18 2.73 -0.68 8.66
C VAL A 18 1.39 -1.27 9.09
N SER A 19 0.32 -1.13 8.29
CA SER A 19 -0.97 -1.76 8.60
C SER A 19 -0.85 -3.29 8.65
N GLY A 20 -0.12 -3.90 7.71
CA GLY A 20 0.16 -5.33 7.73
C GLY A 20 0.91 -5.77 8.98
N ALA A 21 1.94 -5.03 9.40
CA ALA A 21 2.73 -5.34 10.59
C ALA A 21 1.91 -5.19 11.90
N LEU A 22 1.04 -4.19 11.97
CA LEU A 22 0.12 -4.01 13.09
C LEU A 22 -0.94 -5.11 13.14
N ASN A 23 -1.54 -5.45 12.00
CA ASN A 23 -2.55 -6.51 11.91
C ASN A 23 -1.99 -7.89 12.28
N GLU A 24 -0.77 -8.21 11.85
CA GLU A 24 -0.05 -9.44 12.26
C GLU A 24 0.46 -9.37 13.70
N ARG A 25 0.28 -8.26 14.41
CA ARG A 25 0.75 -8.02 15.78
C ARG A 25 2.26 -8.24 15.96
N VAL A 26 3.03 -8.09 14.88
CA VAL A 26 4.50 -8.16 14.93
C VAL A 26 5.12 -6.85 15.41
N VAL A 27 4.32 -5.76 15.39
CA VAL A 27 4.64 -4.48 16.00
C VAL A 27 3.40 -3.87 16.67
N ARG A 28 3.64 -2.94 17.61
CA ARG A 28 2.64 -2.05 18.21
C ARG A 28 2.96 -0.61 17.81
N LEU A 29 1.99 0.29 17.88
CA LEU A 29 2.21 1.73 17.58
C LEU A 29 3.31 2.36 18.43
N SER A 30 3.45 1.91 19.69
CA SER A 30 4.46 2.38 20.64
C SER A 30 5.84 1.75 20.47
N ASP A 31 5.98 0.67 19.69
CA ASP A 31 7.28 0.03 19.48
C ASP A 31 8.24 0.98 18.79
N ARG A 32 9.49 1.04 19.27
CA ARG A 32 10.48 1.99 18.77
C ARG A 32 11.51 1.30 17.87
N PHE A 33 11.94 2.03 16.86
CA PHE A 33 12.92 1.59 15.89
C PHE A 33 14.05 2.60 15.79
N ASN A 34 15.30 2.14 15.88
CA ASN A 34 16.46 2.95 15.59
C ASN A 34 16.46 3.32 14.09
N CYS A 35 16.44 4.61 13.78
CA CYS A 35 16.47 5.15 12.42
C CYS A 35 17.88 5.59 11.99
N GLU A 36 18.94 5.13 12.69
CA GLU A 36 20.34 5.24 12.30
C GLU A 36 20.78 6.69 12.00
N ASN A 37 20.22 7.66 12.71
CA ASN A 37 20.42 9.08 12.46
C ASN A 37 20.23 9.48 10.98
N GLY A 38 19.23 8.85 10.33
CA GLY A 38 18.85 9.16 8.96
C GLY A 38 19.68 8.48 7.88
N ARG A 39 20.58 7.55 8.23
CA ARG A 39 21.42 6.85 7.25
C ARG A 39 21.64 5.38 7.60
N PHE A 40 20.94 4.51 6.91
CA PHE A 40 20.97 3.06 7.14
C PHE A 40 21.64 2.32 5.98
N TYR A 41 22.69 1.57 6.27
CA TYR A 41 23.35 0.72 5.29
C TYR A 41 22.72 -0.69 5.30
N TYR A 42 22.15 -1.09 4.15
CA TYR A 42 21.49 -2.37 4.02
C TYR A 42 21.75 -2.99 2.65
N ALA A 43 22.16 -4.27 2.63
CA ALA A 43 22.37 -5.08 1.43
C ALA A 43 23.23 -4.35 0.34
N GLY A 44 24.29 -3.65 0.75
CA GLY A 44 25.20 -2.96 -0.16
C GLY A 44 24.73 -1.58 -0.63
N LYS A 45 23.63 -1.07 -0.12
CA LYS A 45 23.08 0.26 -0.44
C LYS A 45 22.82 1.07 0.82
N VAL A 46 22.85 2.39 0.67
CA VAL A 46 22.46 3.32 1.74
C VAL A 46 21.02 3.73 1.51
N LEU A 47 20.20 3.56 2.55
CA LEU A 47 18.86 4.11 2.65
C LEU A 47 18.90 5.36 3.52
N ASN A 48 18.33 6.46 3.04
CA ASN A 48 18.32 7.72 3.76
C ASN A 48 16.89 8.13 4.13
N ASP A 49 16.75 8.75 5.28
CA ASP A 49 15.60 9.54 5.66
C ASP A 49 15.78 11.00 5.22
N HIS A 50 14.71 11.76 5.13
CA HIS A 50 14.75 13.21 4.86
C HIS A 50 15.35 14.00 6.05
N HIS A 51 15.20 13.45 7.26
CA HIS A 51 15.74 14.04 8.50
C HIS A 51 16.51 12.98 9.28
N ALA A 52 17.48 13.43 10.06
CA ALA A 52 18.32 12.57 10.90
C ALA A 52 17.59 12.19 12.19
N TYR A 53 16.71 11.20 12.11
CA TYR A 53 16.07 10.63 13.29
C TYR A 53 16.97 9.57 13.93
N SER A 54 17.15 9.64 15.25
CA SER A 54 17.85 8.60 16.02
C SER A 54 16.93 7.40 16.22
N GLU A 55 15.73 7.62 16.76
CA GLU A 55 14.75 6.60 17.07
C GLU A 55 13.34 7.15 16.88
N LEU A 56 12.42 6.34 16.32
CA LEU A 56 11.02 6.68 16.11
C LEU A 56 10.12 5.53 16.57
N SER A 57 8.93 5.86 17.12
CA SER A 57 7.86 4.89 17.28
C SER A 57 7.23 4.53 15.94
N VAL A 58 6.47 3.42 15.87
CA VAL A 58 5.73 3.04 14.65
C VAL A 58 4.77 4.15 14.22
N GLU A 59 4.10 4.81 15.16
CA GLU A 59 3.28 5.98 14.89
C GLU A 59 4.09 7.13 14.28
N GLU A 60 5.24 7.44 14.87
CA GLU A 60 6.14 8.48 14.36
C GLU A 60 6.75 8.13 13.00
N ILE A 61 7.02 6.84 12.71
CA ILE A 61 7.48 6.37 11.40
C ILE A 61 6.50 6.78 10.29
N ILE A 62 5.21 6.61 10.52
CA ILE A 62 4.17 7.00 9.55
C ILE A 62 4.01 8.51 9.49
N THR A 63 3.86 9.19 10.62
CA THR A 63 3.59 10.64 10.66
C THR A 63 4.76 11.46 10.14
N LYS A 64 6.01 11.01 10.36
CA LYS A 64 7.24 11.65 9.87
C LYS A 64 7.72 11.06 8.54
N SER A 65 7.02 10.04 8.03
CA SER A 65 7.35 9.38 6.77
C SER A 65 8.80 8.84 6.69
N SER A 66 9.31 8.25 7.78
CA SER A 66 10.66 7.66 7.80
C SER A 66 10.78 6.48 6.85
N ASN A 67 11.74 6.54 5.94
CA ASN A 67 12.09 5.45 5.03
C ASN A 67 12.74 4.29 5.79
N ILE A 68 13.68 4.62 6.67
CA ILE A 68 14.44 3.66 7.46
C ILE A 68 13.55 2.92 8.43
N GLY A 69 12.70 3.66 9.15
CA GLY A 69 11.73 3.07 10.06
C GLY A 69 10.77 2.13 9.35
N THR A 70 10.22 2.55 8.19
CA THR A 70 9.32 1.72 7.38
C THR A 70 10.00 0.46 6.86
N ALA A 71 11.25 0.56 6.38
CA ALA A 71 12.01 -0.61 5.94
C ALA A 71 12.21 -1.60 7.10
N LYS A 72 12.55 -1.13 8.29
CA LYS A 72 12.73 -1.99 9.48
C LYS A 72 11.42 -2.64 9.95
N VAL A 73 10.29 -1.92 9.90
CA VAL A 73 8.96 -2.48 10.15
C VAL A 73 8.65 -3.58 9.13
N ALA A 74 8.89 -3.33 7.85
CA ALA A 74 8.68 -4.33 6.79
C ALA A 74 9.58 -5.55 6.94
N MET A 75 10.84 -5.38 7.35
CA MET A 75 11.75 -6.49 7.65
C MET A 75 11.21 -7.35 8.81
N ARG A 76 10.61 -6.74 9.84
CA ARG A 76 9.97 -7.45 10.95
C ARG A 76 8.71 -8.20 10.50
N LEU A 77 7.94 -7.63 9.58
CA LEU A 77 6.80 -8.31 8.96
C LEU A 77 7.24 -9.50 8.10
N GLY A 78 8.31 -9.34 7.34
CA GLY A 78 8.85 -10.32 6.41
C GLY A 78 8.28 -10.20 5.00
N ALA A 79 9.10 -10.54 3.99
CA ALA A 79 8.79 -10.33 2.57
C ALA A 79 7.52 -11.06 2.11
N HIS A 80 7.31 -12.31 2.53
CA HIS A 80 6.12 -13.09 2.14
C HIS A 80 4.82 -12.48 2.67
N ARG A 81 4.81 -12.02 3.93
CA ARG A 81 3.63 -11.36 4.50
C ARG A 81 3.40 -10.00 3.85
N LEU A 82 4.46 -9.21 3.65
CA LEU A 82 4.35 -7.94 2.96
C LEU A 82 3.74 -8.12 1.56
N HIS A 83 4.25 -9.05 0.76
CA HIS A 83 3.72 -9.34 -0.57
C HIS A 83 2.24 -9.75 -0.51
N ARG A 84 1.85 -10.57 0.47
CA ARG A 84 0.46 -10.98 0.68
C ARG A 84 -0.45 -9.78 0.96
N TYR A 85 -0.05 -8.85 1.86
CA TYR A 85 -0.82 -7.65 2.15
C TYR A 85 -0.96 -6.74 0.92
N ILE A 86 0.11 -6.58 0.14
CA ILE A 86 0.07 -5.82 -1.11
C ILE A 86 -0.96 -6.42 -2.06
N SER A 87 -0.95 -7.75 -2.24
CA SER A 87 -1.91 -8.45 -3.12
C SER A 87 -3.34 -8.36 -2.57
N GLN A 88 -3.55 -8.52 -1.27
CA GLN A 88 -4.88 -8.45 -0.64
C GLN A 88 -5.49 -7.05 -0.71
N LEU A 89 -4.68 -6.01 -0.76
CA LEU A 89 -5.11 -4.63 -0.96
C LEU A 89 -5.35 -4.27 -2.45
N GLY A 90 -5.32 -5.27 -3.35
CA GLY A 90 -5.72 -5.12 -4.75
C GLY A 90 -4.63 -4.61 -5.68
N PHE A 91 -3.37 -4.54 -5.25
CA PHE A 91 -2.27 -4.16 -6.14
C PHE A 91 -1.86 -5.32 -7.06
N GLY A 92 -1.51 -4.99 -8.30
CA GLY A 92 -1.09 -5.96 -9.31
C GLY A 92 -2.25 -6.65 -10.05
N VAL A 93 -3.50 -6.27 -9.78
CA VAL A 93 -4.69 -6.77 -10.46
C VAL A 93 -5.63 -5.63 -10.83
N LYS A 94 -6.48 -5.81 -11.83
CA LYS A 94 -7.53 -4.85 -12.19
C LYS A 94 -8.57 -4.77 -11.07
N THR A 95 -9.07 -3.57 -10.80
CA THR A 95 -10.10 -3.34 -9.77
C THR A 95 -11.49 -3.80 -10.21
N GLY A 96 -11.69 -3.94 -11.52
CA GLY A 96 -12.97 -4.31 -12.11
C GLY A 96 -13.96 -3.14 -12.20
N VAL A 97 -13.47 -1.90 -12.10
CA VAL A 97 -14.31 -0.72 -12.36
C VAL A 97 -14.75 -0.73 -13.83
N SER A 98 -16.00 -0.33 -14.07
CA SER A 98 -16.60 -0.34 -15.41
C SER A 98 -16.10 0.83 -16.28
N LEU A 99 -14.76 0.96 -16.40
CA LEU A 99 -14.08 1.95 -17.24
C LEU A 99 -13.17 1.25 -18.26
N PRO A 100 -13.12 1.73 -19.52
CA PRO A 100 -12.26 1.15 -20.54
C PRO A 100 -10.78 1.45 -20.26
N GLY A 101 -9.91 0.53 -20.70
CA GLY A 101 -8.47 0.72 -20.65
C GLY A 101 -7.83 0.52 -19.27
N GLU A 102 -8.53 -0.09 -18.32
CA GLU A 102 -7.96 -0.37 -17.00
C GLU A 102 -6.72 -1.27 -17.10
N VAL A 103 -5.65 -0.86 -16.42
CA VAL A 103 -4.40 -1.63 -16.28
C VAL A 103 -4.25 -2.17 -14.85
N ALA A 104 -3.55 -3.30 -14.74
CA ALA A 104 -3.40 -4.01 -13.46
C ALA A 104 -2.32 -3.42 -12.53
N GLY A 105 -1.52 -2.45 -13.02
CA GLY A 105 -0.31 -2.09 -12.30
C GLY A 105 0.78 -3.17 -12.42
N ILE A 106 1.84 -3.04 -11.63
CA ILE A 106 2.94 -4.00 -11.59
C ILE A 106 3.21 -4.40 -10.15
N LEU A 107 3.04 -5.67 -9.84
CA LEU A 107 3.51 -6.31 -8.62
C LEU A 107 4.33 -7.54 -9.01
N HIS A 108 5.63 -7.48 -8.79
CA HIS A 108 6.50 -8.62 -9.08
C HIS A 108 6.22 -9.78 -8.11
N PRO A 109 6.15 -11.04 -8.61
CA PRO A 109 6.01 -12.21 -7.75
C PRO A 109 7.18 -12.29 -6.77
N ILE A 110 6.90 -12.80 -5.58
CA ILE A 110 7.86 -12.85 -4.46
C ILE A 110 9.19 -13.53 -4.84
N GLY A 111 9.16 -14.52 -5.74
CA GLY A 111 10.37 -15.20 -6.22
C GLY A 111 11.30 -14.32 -7.04
N LYS A 112 10.86 -13.15 -7.52
CA LYS A 112 11.69 -12.15 -8.19
C LYS A 112 12.25 -11.08 -7.24
N TRP A 113 11.82 -11.07 -5.97
CA TRP A 113 12.34 -10.13 -5.00
C TRP A 113 13.77 -10.49 -4.61
N ASN A 114 14.60 -9.50 -4.49
CA ASN A 114 15.98 -9.60 -3.99
C ASN A 114 16.10 -9.05 -2.57
N LYS A 115 17.30 -9.08 -2.00
CA LYS A 115 17.54 -8.59 -0.64
C LYS A 115 17.15 -7.11 -0.43
N LEU A 116 17.21 -6.28 -1.49
CA LEU A 116 16.84 -4.87 -1.41
C LEU A 116 15.33 -4.63 -1.51
N SER A 117 14.58 -5.55 -2.13
CA SER A 117 13.14 -5.35 -2.37
C SER A 117 12.38 -5.13 -1.06
N ILE A 118 12.74 -5.84 0.04
CA ILE A 118 12.10 -5.65 1.36
C ILE A 118 12.27 -4.24 1.92
N SER A 119 13.29 -3.50 1.49
CA SER A 119 13.51 -2.11 1.90
C SER A 119 12.97 -1.08 0.92
N ARG A 120 12.68 -1.46 -0.33
CA ARG A 120 12.24 -0.56 -1.40
C ARG A 120 10.75 -0.60 -1.64
N VAL A 121 10.18 -1.80 -1.71
CA VAL A 121 8.75 -1.99 -1.94
C VAL A 121 7.89 -1.29 -0.90
N PRO A 122 8.19 -1.33 0.42
CA PRO A 122 7.40 -0.62 1.42
C PRO A 122 7.39 0.90 1.24
N MET A 123 8.38 1.45 0.55
CA MET A 123 8.48 2.87 0.21
C MET A 123 7.80 3.21 -1.13
N GLY A 124 7.16 2.23 -1.77
CA GLY A 124 6.48 2.39 -3.04
C GLY A 124 7.41 2.40 -4.26
N HIS A 125 8.58 1.78 -4.17
CA HIS A 125 9.47 1.50 -5.31
C HIS A 125 9.38 0.03 -5.73
N GLU A 126 9.82 -0.28 -6.94
CA GLU A 126 9.71 -1.63 -7.52
C GLU A 126 8.25 -2.15 -7.64
N ILE A 127 7.29 -1.24 -7.56
CA ILE A 127 5.86 -1.49 -7.73
C ILE A 127 5.28 -0.35 -8.56
N ALA A 128 4.31 -0.63 -9.42
CA ALA A 128 3.55 0.41 -10.10
C ALA A 128 2.06 0.22 -9.84
N ALA A 129 1.39 1.27 -9.42
CA ALA A 129 -0.02 1.28 -9.09
C ALA A 129 -0.76 2.37 -9.87
N THR A 130 -2.05 2.14 -10.11
CA THR A 130 -2.93 3.19 -10.62
C THR A 130 -3.49 4.04 -9.47
N PRO A 131 -3.91 5.29 -9.74
CA PRO A 131 -4.55 6.12 -8.72
C PRO A 131 -5.75 5.44 -8.05
N ILE A 132 -6.57 4.70 -8.80
CA ILE A 132 -7.73 4.01 -8.23
C ILE A 132 -7.31 2.89 -7.27
N GLN A 133 -6.27 2.12 -7.57
CA GLN A 133 -5.75 1.09 -6.66
C GLN A 133 -5.30 1.70 -5.33
N LEU A 134 -4.61 2.85 -5.36
CA LEU A 134 -4.21 3.56 -4.14
C LEU A 134 -5.40 4.02 -3.32
N VAL A 135 -6.40 4.62 -3.96
CA VAL A 135 -7.62 5.08 -3.27
C VAL A 135 -8.35 3.92 -2.61
N LEU A 136 -8.51 2.80 -3.33
CA LEU A 136 -9.17 1.62 -2.78
C LEU A 136 -8.41 1.00 -1.61
N ALA A 137 -7.09 0.92 -1.70
CA ALA A 137 -6.26 0.43 -0.60
C ALA A 137 -6.35 1.33 0.65
N MET A 138 -6.33 2.65 0.46
CA MET A 138 -6.53 3.62 1.56
C MET A 138 -7.95 3.52 2.14
N SER A 139 -8.97 3.36 1.28
CA SER A 139 -10.35 3.15 1.72
C SER A 139 -10.50 1.87 2.53
N ALA A 140 -9.82 0.78 2.13
CA ALA A 140 -9.83 -0.47 2.87
C ALA A 140 -9.24 -0.29 4.28
N VAL A 141 -8.14 0.45 4.42
CA VAL A 141 -7.58 0.76 5.75
C VAL A 141 -8.57 1.59 6.58
N ALA A 142 -9.23 2.57 5.97
CA ALA A 142 -10.16 3.46 6.66
C ALA A 142 -11.47 2.78 7.10
N ASN A 143 -11.92 1.76 6.37
CA ASN A 143 -13.19 1.06 6.64
C ASN A 143 -13.04 -0.24 7.44
N GLY A 144 -11.91 -0.44 8.11
CA GLY A 144 -11.67 -1.61 8.96
C GLY A 144 -11.12 -2.83 8.21
N GLY A 145 -10.59 -2.66 6.99
CA GLY A 145 -9.84 -3.68 6.26
C GLY A 145 -10.59 -4.35 5.10
N SER A 146 -11.77 -3.86 4.74
CA SER A 146 -12.56 -4.41 3.63
C SER A 146 -12.20 -3.73 2.31
N LEU A 147 -11.64 -4.47 1.35
CA LEU A 147 -11.39 -3.97 0.01
C LEU A 147 -12.69 -4.01 -0.80
N MET A 148 -13.25 -2.84 -1.07
CA MET A 148 -14.51 -2.70 -1.78
C MET A 148 -14.29 -2.66 -3.30
N ARG A 149 -15.22 -3.24 -4.06
CA ARG A 149 -15.24 -3.10 -5.52
C ARG A 149 -15.69 -1.68 -5.89
N PRO A 150 -14.95 -0.95 -6.75
CA PRO A 150 -15.37 0.38 -7.17
C PRO A 150 -16.56 0.28 -8.13
N MET A 151 -17.59 1.09 -7.88
CA MET A 151 -18.79 1.17 -8.71
C MET A 151 -18.99 2.61 -9.20
N LEU A 152 -19.41 2.77 -10.45
CA LEU A 152 -19.74 4.06 -11.06
C LEU A 152 -21.24 4.30 -11.10
N VAL A 153 -22.03 3.25 -11.11
CA VAL A 153 -23.48 3.29 -11.20
C VAL A 153 -24.05 2.55 -10.01
N ASP A 154 -24.81 3.24 -9.20
CA ASP A 154 -25.51 2.69 -8.04
C ASP A 154 -26.82 2.00 -8.49
N LYS A 155 -27.61 2.68 -9.32
CA LYS A 155 -28.89 2.19 -9.81
C LYS A 155 -29.26 2.81 -11.16
N LEU A 156 -30.13 2.13 -11.89
CA LEU A 156 -30.78 2.67 -13.08
C LEU A 156 -32.26 2.90 -12.76
N THR A 157 -32.78 4.05 -13.13
CA THR A 157 -34.21 4.39 -12.98
C THR A 157 -34.86 4.62 -14.33
N ASP A 158 -36.16 4.36 -14.43
CA ASP A 158 -36.97 4.76 -15.56
C ASP A 158 -37.28 6.26 -15.55
N ARG A 159 -38.08 6.74 -16.51
CA ARG A 159 -38.45 8.17 -16.62
C ARG A 159 -39.34 8.63 -15.46
N ASP A 160 -40.00 7.72 -14.80
CA ASP A 160 -40.92 7.99 -13.67
C ASP A 160 -40.21 7.89 -12.32
N GLY A 161 -38.88 7.56 -12.32
CA GLY A 161 -38.04 7.47 -11.14
C GLY A 161 -38.07 6.10 -10.45
N ASN A 162 -38.73 5.10 -11.02
CA ASN A 162 -38.74 3.75 -10.46
C ASN A 162 -37.40 3.07 -10.74
N VAL A 163 -36.86 2.36 -9.75
CA VAL A 163 -35.63 1.59 -9.92
C VAL A 163 -35.85 0.39 -10.83
N VAL A 164 -35.16 0.36 -11.96
CA VAL A 164 -35.21 -0.74 -12.95
C VAL A 164 -34.08 -1.74 -12.68
N VAL A 165 -32.88 -1.24 -12.30
CA VAL A 165 -31.74 -2.06 -11.93
C VAL A 165 -31.10 -1.45 -10.69
N ASP A 166 -30.83 -2.27 -9.68
CA ASP A 166 -30.09 -1.91 -8.48
C ASP A 166 -28.76 -2.68 -8.47
N TYR A 167 -27.65 -1.99 -8.20
CA TYR A 167 -26.33 -2.59 -8.09
C TYR A 167 -25.93 -2.53 -6.61
N PRO A 168 -26.19 -3.60 -5.83
CA PRO A 168 -25.90 -3.59 -4.41
C PRO A 168 -24.39 -3.41 -4.15
N ASN A 169 -24.07 -2.62 -3.15
CA ASN A 169 -22.71 -2.48 -2.65
C ASN A 169 -22.25 -3.84 -2.10
N SER A 170 -21.25 -4.46 -2.73
CA SER A 170 -20.66 -5.75 -2.34
C SER A 170 -19.27 -5.57 -1.75
#